data_1816eb8c2fbe38bb0b15f737c753af8a
#
_entry.id   1816eb8c2fbe38bb0b15f737c753af8a
#
_cell.length_a   1.000
_cell.length_b   1.000
_cell.length_c   1.000
_cell.angle_alpha   90.00
_cell.angle_beta   90.00
_cell.angle_gamma   90.00
#
_symmetry.space_group_name_H-M   'P 1'
#
loop_
_entity.id
_entity.type
_entity.pdbx_description
1 polymer ?
#
loop_
_entity_poly.entity_id
_entity_poly.type
_entity_poly.pdbx_seq_one_letter_code
_entity_poly.pdbx_strand_id
1 'polypeptide(L)'
;MKPRQKSAHTTVRAQWRKPLAIATASVAAIALGAVGLSGPLAPASAAQSDDSEAEGRLLTGGGVVNLNDIAEIAGAYSANPSAPGEVDHPLSLEVLGALDIDLGDGLQLFGENGVIGVGALGQYASTSDGEVPLASAGLIDASGAISVGTGDPGENSYVDLSPLLGQAGLSDLLDDARVELGALSALATVDENGDPVGDYQIADGTLLLTSPAIAELSETLSEGLDQVSGPINDLTGEGGVIEETIDPLLEGLADTLNTVLLGIGTVDDLGVTATVDLDLQAALDSVLNEPLTSEDSAVTIDLSTGEVSVDLARLVADTQGGDYDGTLNGLPPNTEVLGPDVVQAALDGAIGSTLDQIPALVVEAVTDALHAADVTIGITGDISPAIGPSIGTVDVQLSGTLGDFLGVEGAEEPVVDTSGTSIIGLPVGDLVQPLLQAVTNTILPALVQPLSEAITDEGTLDTIFRPAVEGLNELLSPLAAGITENLVSLTANVQESPGDFVEENGYDEGSFTQRALQLTLLPSDPLVQLSLASATVRAEAEDEDADTDADAAADPDAAADDS
;
A
#
# COMPACT_ATOMS: atom_id res chain seq x y z
N MET A 1 17.53 -67.06 -6.62
CA MET A 1 16.52 -66.68 -7.60
C MET A 1 16.05 -65.27 -7.28
N LYS A 2 16.51 -64.26 -8.02
CA LYS A 2 16.05 -62.85 -7.96
C LYS A 2 15.20 -62.57 -9.18
N PRO A 3 14.04 -61.97 -9.08
CA PRO A 3 13.29 -61.54 -10.25
C PRO A 3 13.83 -60.20 -10.78
N ARG A 4 13.92 -60.15 -12.10
CA ARG A 4 14.34 -58.99 -12.90
C ARG A 4 13.25 -57.91 -12.85
N GLN A 5 13.64 -56.69 -12.50
CA GLN A 5 12.84 -55.48 -12.75
C GLN A 5 12.90 -55.09 -14.22
N LYS A 6 11.72 -54.97 -14.83
CA LYS A 6 11.56 -54.41 -16.18
C LYS A 6 11.53 -52.90 -16.09
N SER A 7 12.49 -52.26 -16.72
CA SER A 7 12.53 -50.84 -17.00
C SER A 7 11.42 -50.48 -18.01
N ALA A 8 10.48 -49.62 -17.62
CA ALA A 8 9.51 -49.03 -18.52
C ALA A 8 10.08 -47.71 -19.05
N HIS A 9 10.41 -47.70 -20.33
CA HIS A 9 10.70 -46.47 -21.07
C HIS A 9 9.39 -45.69 -21.26
N THR A 10 9.25 -44.56 -20.54
CA THR A 10 8.19 -43.61 -20.82
C THR A 10 8.64 -42.70 -21.96
N THR A 11 8.04 -42.90 -23.11
CA THR A 11 8.21 -42.06 -24.30
C THR A 11 7.42 -40.76 -24.05
N VAL A 12 8.11 -39.66 -23.83
CA VAL A 12 7.51 -38.32 -23.81
C VAL A 12 7.09 -37.99 -25.24
N ARG A 13 5.80 -38.05 -25.52
CA ARG A 13 5.20 -37.49 -26.73
C ARG A 13 5.17 -35.97 -26.60
N ALA A 14 5.94 -35.28 -27.40
CA ALA A 14 5.79 -33.87 -27.66
C ALA A 14 4.35 -33.61 -28.16
N GLN A 15 3.53 -32.98 -27.37
CA GLN A 15 2.25 -32.46 -27.84
C GLN A 15 2.52 -31.18 -28.62
N TRP A 16 2.27 -31.21 -29.88
CA TRP A 16 2.23 -30.06 -30.76
C TRP A 16 1.10 -29.13 -30.26
N ARG A 17 1.44 -27.91 -29.92
CA ARG A 17 0.48 -26.86 -29.64
C ARG A 17 -0.37 -26.64 -30.89
N LYS A 18 -1.66 -26.87 -30.77
CA LYS A 18 -2.64 -26.46 -31.78
C LYS A 18 -2.67 -24.92 -31.78
N PRO A 19 -2.72 -24.28 -32.96
CA PRO A 19 -2.97 -22.84 -33.00
C PRO A 19 -4.35 -22.58 -32.37
N LEU A 20 -4.40 -21.60 -31.47
CA LEU A 20 -5.64 -21.07 -30.89
C LEU A 20 -6.52 -20.60 -32.06
N ALA A 21 -7.70 -21.14 -32.19
CA ALA A 21 -8.71 -20.62 -33.11
C ALA A 21 -9.22 -19.32 -32.44
N ILE A 22 -8.96 -18.20 -33.08
CA ILE A 22 -9.55 -16.93 -32.73
C ILE A 22 -11.07 -17.10 -32.86
N ALA A 23 -11.75 -17.17 -31.74
CA ALA A 23 -13.20 -17.09 -31.69
C ALA A 23 -13.56 -15.62 -32.00
N THR A 24 -14.09 -15.38 -33.19
CA THR A 24 -14.74 -14.11 -33.51
C THR A 24 -15.89 -13.95 -32.54
N ALA A 25 -15.78 -12.99 -31.60
CA ALA A 25 -16.83 -12.63 -30.68
C ALA A 25 -18.05 -12.18 -31.50
N SER A 26 -19.12 -12.93 -31.40
CA SER A 26 -20.42 -12.53 -31.96
C SER A 26 -21.01 -11.51 -30.98
N VAL A 27 -20.94 -10.24 -31.32
CA VAL A 27 -21.67 -9.16 -30.60
C VAL A 27 -23.16 -9.48 -30.74
N ALA A 28 -23.77 -9.96 -29.66
CA ALA A 28 -25.21 -10.09 -29.57
C ALA A 28 -25.77 -8.70 -29.30
N ALA A 29 -26.26 -8.02 -30.34
CA ALA A 29 -26.97 -6.76 -30.20
C ALA A 29 -28.24 -6.99 -29.36
N ILE A 30 -28.20 -6.57 -28.11
CA ILE A 30 -29.39 -6.46 -27.28
C ILE A 30 -30.10 -5.16 -27.68
N ALA A 31 -31.15 -5.30 -28.49
CA ALA A 31 -32.02 -4.18 -28.83
C ALA A 31 -32.81 -3.77 -27.57
N LEU A 32 -32.27 -2.85 -26.77
CA LEU A 32 -33.05 -2.10 -25.79
C LEU A 32 -33.85 -1.01 -26.53
N GLY A 33 -35.15 -1.02 -26.31
CA GLY A 33 -36.08 -0.16 -26.99
C GLY A 33 -35.79 1.32 -26.76
N ALA A 34 -35.34 1.98 -27.83
CA ALA A 34 -35.22 3.42 -27.91
C ALA A 34 -36.59 4.07 -27.74
N VAL A 35 -36.77 4.80 -26.66
CA VAL A 35 -37.82 5.80 -26.53
C VAL A 35 -37.37 7.02 -27.33
N GLY A 36 -37.98 7.17 -28.49
CA GLY A 36 -37.94 8.16 -29.51
C GLY A 36 -37.26 9.51 -29.24
N LEU A 37 -36.18 9.70 -29.91
CA LEU A 37 -35.89 10.96 -30.63
C LEU A 37 -35.53 10.56 -32.05
N SER A 38 -36.57 10.47 -32.90
CA SER A 38 -36.42 10.20 -34.32
C SER A 38 -36.16 11.53 -35.06
N GLY A 39 -34.91 11.93 -35.12
CA GLY A 39 -34.37 12.65 -36.25
C GLY A 39 -33.34 11.74 -36.92
N PRO A 40 -33.27 11.66 -38.27
CA PRO A 40 -32.12 11.03 -38.87
C PRO A 40 -30.91 11.91 -38.56
N LEU A 41 -30.04 11.44 -37.69
CA LEU A 41 -28.68 11.94 -37.62
C LEU A 41 -28.06 11.55 -38.97
N ALA A 42 -28.05 12.51 -39.91
CA ALA A 42 -27.18 12.38 -41.03
C ALA A 42 -25.75 12.30 -40.46
N PRO A 43 -24.91 11.36 -40.91
CA PRO A 43 -23.51 11.41 -40.53
C PRO A 43 -23.01 12.79 -40.96
N ALA A 44 -22.62 13.61 -40.00
CA ALA A 44 -21.92 14.85 -40.28
C ALA A 44 -20.61 14.43 -40.94
N SER A 45 -20.50 14.61 -42.23
CA SER A 45 -19.21 14.47 -42.90
C SER A 45 -18.41 15.71 -42.52
N ALA A 46 -17.55 15.60 -41.49
CA ALA A 46 -16.48 16.56 -41.33
C ALA A 46 -15.68 16.52 -42.65
N ALA A 47 -15.86 17.53 -43.48
CA ALA A 47 -14.98 17.73 -44.61
C ALA A 47 -13.74 18.46 -44.07
N GLN A 48 -12.61 18.38 -44.77
CA GLN A 48 -11.41 19.21 -44.57
C GLN A 48 -11.68 20.73 -44.52
N SER A 49 -12.92 21.14 -44.33
CA SER A 49 -13.43 22.50 -44.35
C SER A 49 -14.06 22.94 -43.02
N ASP A 50 -13.98 22.12 -41.96
CA ASP A 50 -14.41 22.58 -40.65
C ASP A 50 -13.30 23.40 -40.02
N ASP A 51 -13.64 24.59 -39.51
CA ASP A 51 -12.70 25.55 -38.92
C ASP A 51 -12.28 25.13 -37.54
N SER A 52 -13.13 24.38 -36.82
CA SER A 52 -12.83 23.83 -35.52
C SER A 52 -13.56 22.52 -35.23
N GLU A 53 -12.93 21.64 -34.47
CA GLU A 53 -13.46 20.34 -34.05
C GLU A 53 -13.14 20.07 -32.59
N ALA A 54 -14.05 19.38 -31.92
CA ALA A 54 -13.90 18.96 -30.53
C ALA A 54 -14.50 17.57 -30.29
N GLU A 55 -13.80 16.68 -29.57
CA GLU A 55 -14.30 15.37 -29.19
C GLU A 55 -13.92 15.03 -27.75
N GLY A 56 -14.93 14.77 -26.88
CA GLY A 56 -14.74 14.28 -25.53
C GLY A 56 -15.17 12.82 -25.41
N ARG A 57 -14.26 11.93 -24.99
CA ARG A 57 -14.52 10.50 -24.78
C ARG A 57 -14.00 10.03 -23.44
N LEU A 58 -14.83 9.34 -22.69
CA LEU A 58 -14.42 8.74 -21.43
C LEU A 58 -13.48 7.55 -21.64
N LEU A 59 -13.78 6.72 -22.63
CA LEU A 59 -13.07 5.48 -22.94
C LEU A 59 -12.71 5.46 -24.42
N THR A 60 -11.42 5.28 -24.70
CA THR A 60 -10.91 5.00 -26.05
C THR A 60 -9.88 3.89 -25.99
N GLY A 61 -9.60 3.23 -27.10
CA GLY A 61 -8.52 2.28 -27.19
C GLY A 61 -8.87 1.01 -27.96
N GLY A 62 -7.95 0.07 -27.91
CA GLY A 62 -8.03 -1.16 -28.65
C GLY A 62 -7.23 -2.30 -28.01
N GLY A 63 -7.23 -3.44 -28.67
CA GLY A 63 -6.57 -4.65 -28.25
C GLY A 63 -7.32 -5.85 -28.78
N VAL A 64 -7.69 -6.78 -27.91
CA VAL A 64 -8.54 -7.93 -28.28
C VAL A 64 -9.91 -7.46 -28.81
N VAL A 65 -10.44 -6.35 -28.26
CA VAL A 65 -11.65 -5.68 -28.71
C VAL A 65 -11.33 -4.22 -29.01
N ASN A 66 -11.77 -3.71 -30.15
CA ASN A 66 -11.66 -2.29 -30.46
C ASN A 66 -12.82 -1.53 -29.81
N LEU A 67 -12.55 -0.78 -28.75
CA LEU A 67 -13.56 -0.01 -28.02
C LEU A 67 -14.10 1.15 -28.84
N ASN A 68 -13.32 1.69 -29.76
CA ASN A 68 -13.70 2.81 -30.60
C ASN A 68 -14.87 2.47 -31.53
N ASP A 69 -15.08 1.19 -31.85
CA ASP A 69 -16.17 0.70 -32.69
C ASP A 69 -17.49 0.43 -31.93
N ILE A 70 -17.50 0.62 -30.61
CA ILE A 70 -18.67 0.34 -29.77
C ILE A 70 -19.55 1.60 -29.68
N ALA A 71 -20.71 1.56 -30.33
CA ALA A 71 -21.60 2.72 -30.42
C ALA A 71 -22.18 3.15 -29.04
N GLU A 72 -22.31 2.22 -28.10
CA GLU A 72 -22.84 2.47 -26.76
C GLU A 72 -21.92 3.34 -25.89
N ILE A 73 -20.64 3.44 -26.24
CA ILE A 73 -19.66 4.29 -25.57
C ILE A 73 -19.13 5.41 -26.48
N ALA A 74 -19.90 5.76 -27.53
CA ALA A 74 -19.56 6.87 -28.41
C ALA A 74 -19.40 8.18 -27.62
N GLY A 75 -18.42 9.00 -28.01
CA GLY A 75 -18.12 10.28 -27.38
C GLY A 75 -19.11 11.41 -27.71
N ALA A 76 -18.85 12.55 -27.08
CA ALA A 76 -19.42 13.81 -27.52
C ALA A 76 -18.54 14.39 -28.65
N TYR A 77 -19.11 14.73 -29.80
CA TYR A 77 -18.37 15.32 -30.92
C TYR A 77 -19.11 16.55 -31.48
N SER A 78 -18.37 17.60 -31.76
CA SER A 78 -18.85 18.84 -32.35
C SER A 78 -17.85 19.36 -33.38
N ALA A 79 -18.34 19.91 -34.50
CA ALA A 79 -17.51 20.44 -35.58
C ALA A 79 -18.17 21.67 -36.19
N ASN A 80 -17.44 22.74 -36.41
CA ASN A 80 -17.94 23.98 -36.98
C ASN A 80 -17.27 24.22 -38.38
N PRO A 81 -18.05 24.41 -39.49
CA PRO A 81 -19.49 24.67 -39.52
C PRO A 81 -20.40 23.44 -39.71
N SER A 82 -19.88 22.22 -39.80
CA SER A 82 -20.69 21.06 -40.20
C SER A 82 -21.71 20.60 -39.15
N ALA A 83 -21.34 20.63 -37.87
CA ALA A 83 -22.17 20.23 -36.73
C ALA A 83 -21.86 21.06 -35.47
N PRO A 84 -22.04 22.41 -35.53
CA PRO A 84 -21.64 23.28 -34.43
C PRO A 84 -22.61 23.20 -33.26
N GLY A 85 -22.09 23.45 -32.05
CA GLY A 85 -22.86 23.56 -30.83
C GLY A 85 -22.25 22.79 -29.66
N GLU A 86 -22.98 22.76 -28.59
CA GLU A 86 -22.63 21.99 -27.37
C GLU A 86 -23.23 20.58 -27.45
N VAL A 87 -22.42 19.58 -27.17
CA VAL A 87 -22.83 18.17 -27.10
C VAL A 87 -22.41 17.65 -25.73
N ASP A 88 -23.41 17.30 -24.92
CA ASP A 88 -23.23 16.61 -23.63
C ASP A 88 -23.78 15.19 -23.78
N HIS A 89 -22.90 14.18 -23.64
CA HIS A 89 -23.24 12.78 -23.88
C HIS A 89 -22.67 11.88 -22.77
N PRO A 90 -23.15 12.04 -21.50
CA PRO A 90 -22.62 11.24 -20.39
C PRO A 90 -22.92 9.76 -20.58
N LEU A 91 -21.96 8.91 -20.23
CA LEU A 91 -22.18 7.47 -20.15
C LEU A 91 -22.97 7.12 -18.89
N SER A 92 -23.51 5.91 -18.81
CA SER A 92 -24.10 5.39 -17.59
C SER A 92 -23.39 4.11 -17.13
N LEU A 93 -23.28 3.91 -15.82
CA LEU A 93 -22.72 2.68 -15.24
C LEU A 93 -23.52 1.44 -15.68
N GLU A 94 -24.83 1.58 -15.93
CA GLU A 94 -25.69 0.51 -16.44
C GLU A 94 -25.26 0.09 -17.85
N VAL A 95 -24.91 1.04 -18.70
CA VAL A 95 -24.38 0.77 -20.06
C VAL A 95 -23.02 0.08 -19.97
N LEU A 96 -22.09 0.60 -19.20
CA LEU A 96 -20.75 -0.01 -19.02
C LEU A 96 -20.85 -1.42 -18.44
N GLY A 97 -21.67 -1.61 -17.42
CA GLY A 97 -21.87 -2.94 -16.81
C GLY A 97 -22.62 -3.95 -17.70
N ALA A 98 -23.33 -3.46 -18.74
CA ALA A 98 -23.97 -4.32 -19.73
C ALA A 98 -23.07 -4.69 -20.91
N LEU A 99 -21.91 -4.03 -21.05
CA LEU A 99 -20.91 -4.37 -22.07
C LEU A 99 -20.21 -5.68 -21.67
N ASP A 100 -20.55 -6.76 -22.37
CA ASP A 100 -19.92 -8.08 -22.19
C ASP A 100 -18.62 -8.12 -23.02
N ILE A 101 -17.59 -7.42 -22.54
CA ILE A 101 -16.27 -7.40 -23.16
C ILE A 101 -15.41 -8.47 -22.51
N ASP A 102 -15.43 -9.67 -23.11
CA ASP A 102 -14.63 -10.80 -22.67
C ASP A 102 -13.19 -10.69 -23.18
N LEU A 103 -12.25 -10.58 -22.24
CA LEU A 103 -10.81 -10.54 -22.50
C LEU A 103 -10.20 -11.95 -22.65
N GLY A 104 -11.00 -12.99 -22.56
CA GLY A 104 -10.58 -14.39 -22.58
C GLY A 104 -10.55 -15.00 -21.18
N ASP A 105 -10.65 -16.33 -21.12
CA ASP A 105 -10.66 -17.12 -19.88
C ASP A 105 -11.75 -16.72 -18.84
N GLY A 106 -12.82 -16.03 -19.30
CA GLY A 106 -13.91 -15.53 -18.46
C GLY A 106 -13.62 -14.21 -17.77
N LEU A 107 -12.56 -13.52 -18.14
CA LEU A 107 -12.19 -12.22 -17.65
C LEU A 107 -13.00 -11.14 -18.37
N GLN A 108 -13.66 -10.26 -17.63
CA GLN A 108 -14.43 -9.15 -18.17
C GLN A 108 -13.69 -7.82 -17.97
N LEU A 109 -13.82 -6.91 -18.92
CA LEU A 109 -13.22 -5.58 -18.83
C LEU A 109 -13.98 -4.70 -17.84
N PHE A 110 -15.31 -4.73 -17.87
CA PHE A 110 -16.20 -3.95 -17.00
C PHE A 110 -17.23 -4.85 -16.29
N GLY A 111 -17.94 -4.33 -15.31
CA GLY A 111 -19.01 -5.01 -14.57
C GLY A 111 -18.64 -5.35 -13.13
N GLU A 112 -19.47 -6.16 -12.46
CA GLU A 112 -19.30 -6.50 -11.03
C GLU A 112 -17.95 -7.17 -10.70
N ASN A 113 -17.36 -7.89 -11.68
CA ASN A 113 -16.06 -8.54 -11.56
C ASN A 113 -15.12 -8.09 -12.70
N GLY A 114 -15.30 -6.85 -13.17
CA GLY A 114 -14.49 -6.29 -14.24
C GLY A 114 -13.13 -5.82 -13.74
N VAL A 115 -12.15 -5.91 -14.62
CA VAL A 115 -10.79 -5.40 -14.36
C VAL A 115 -10.80 -3.88 -14.13
N ILE A 116 -11.75 -3.15 -14.73
CA ILE A 116 -11.80 -1.69 -14.65
C ILE A 116 -13.13 -1.22 -14.08
N GLY A 117 -13.06 -0.44 -13.01
CA GLY A 117 -14.15 0.37 -12.49
C GLY A 117 -13.94 1.83 -12.85
N VAL A 118 -15.00 2.51 -13.32
CA VAL A 118 -14.97 3.94 -13.67
C VAL A 118 -16.02 4.67 -12.86
N GLY A 119 -15.59 5.70 -12.12
CA GLY A 119 -16.48 6.45 -11.21
C GLY A 119 -17.13 7.66 -11.85
N ALA A 120 -16.49 8.30 -12.84
CA ALA A 120 -16.97 9.52 -13.48
C ALA A 120 -17.27 9.27 -14.97
N LEU A 121 -18.39 9.78 -15.50
CA LEU A 121 -18.99 9.32 -16.75
C LEU A 121 -19.32 10.45 -17.73
N GLY A 122 -18.86 11.70 -17.49
CA GLY A 122 -19.12 12.85 -18.32
C GLY A 122 -18.34 12.81 -19.64
N GLN A 123 -18.98 13.28 -20.73
CA GLN A 123 -18.36 13.52 -22.03
C GLN A 123 -18.97 14.79 -22.62
N TYR A 124 -18.13 15.73 -23.03
CA TYR A 124 -18.56 17.04 -23.52
C TYR A 124 -17.70 17.51 -24.68
N ALA A 125 -18.34 18.13 -25.68
CA ALA A 125 -17.69 18.78 -26.79
C ALA A 125 -18.46 20.03 -27.18
N SER A 126 -17.77 21.11 -27.55
CA SER A 126 -18.37 22.36 -28.02
C SER A 126 -17.52 23.01 -29.09
N THR A 127 -18.18 23.42 -30.17
CA THR A 127 -17.66 24.30 -31.23
C THR A 127 -18.76 25.23 -31.67
N SER A 128 -18.77 26.46 -31.17
CA SER A 128 -19.77 27.49 -31.57
C SER A 128 -19.11 28.55 -32.44
N ASP A 129 -19.91 29.27 -33.23
CA ASP A 129 -19.43 30.34 -34.09
C ASP A 129 -18.62 31.40 -33.30
N GLY A 130 -17.35 31.55 -33.61
CA GLY A 130 -16.45 32.51 -32.97
C GLY A 130 -16.04 32.12 -31.54
N GLU A 131 -16.32 30.91 -31.10
CA GLU A 131 -15.88 30.36 -29.84
C GLU A 131 -14.72 29.36 -30.03
N VAL A 132 -13.92 29.24 -29.01
CA VAL A 132 -12.80 28.33 -28.94
C VAL A 132 -13.33 26.90 -28.82
N PRO A 133 -12.81 25.90 -29.56
CA PRO A 133 -13.22 24.52 -29.40
C PRO A 133 -12.85 24.03 -27.98
N LEU A 134 -13.78 23.31 -27.36
CA LEU A 134 -13.61 22.73 -26.03
C LEU A 134 -14.05 21.27 -26.03
N ALA A 135 -13.19 20.40 -25.62
CA ALA A 135 -13.48 18.99 -25.35
C ALA A 135 -13.15 18.63 -23.91
N SER A 136 -13.94 17.78 -23.29
CA SER A 136 -13.62 17.24 -21.97
C SER A 136 -14.30 15.90 -21.70
N ALA A 137 -13.71 15.11 -20.81
CA ALA A 137 -14.27 13.84 -20.38
C ALA A 137 -13.88 13.53 -18.92
N GLY A 138 -14.68 12.68 -18.26
CA GLY A 138 -14.47 12.26 -16.88
C GLY A 138 -15.39 12.95 -15.88
N LEU A 139 -14.89 13.36 -14.73
CA LEU A 139 -15.65 14.13 -13.74
C LEU A 139 -15.65 15.60 -14.14
N ILE A 140 -16.66 15.97 -14.91
CA ILE A 140 -16.86 17.31 -15.45
C ILE A 140 -18.24 17.85 -15.06
N ASP A 141 -18.41 19.17 -15.09
CA ASP A 141 -19.71 19.81 -14.92
C ASP A 141 -20.47 19.94 -16.27
N ALA A 142 -21.67 20.50 -16.24
CA ALA A 142 -22.50 20.68 -17.43
C ALA A 142 -21.93 21.64 -18.48
N SER A 143 -20.88 22.40 -18.16
CA SER A 143 -20.16 23.29 -19.09
C SER A 143 -18.89 22.65 -19.66
N GLY A 144 -18.61 21.41 -19.30
CA GLY A 144 -17.38 20.70 -19.65
C GLY A 144 -16.18 21.07 -18.79
N ALA A 145 -16.33 21.89 -17.76
CA ALA A 145 -15.21 22.22 -16.87
C ALA A 145 -14.91 21.05 -15.93
N ILE A 146 -13.61 20.83 -15.66
CA ILE A 146 -13.16 19.81 -14.70
C ILE A 146 -13.70 20.11 -13.31
N SER A 147 -14.32 19.13 -12.66
CA SER A 147 -14.94 19.27 -11.34
C SER A 147 -14.35 18.34 -10.26
N VAL A 148 -13.23 17.69 -10.54
CA VAL A 148 -12.52 16.84 -9.58
C VAL A 148 -12.15 17.65 -8.33
N GLY A 149 -12.48 17.11 -7.14
CA GLY A 149 -12.23 17.79 -5.86
C GLY A 149 -13.24 18.87 -5.47
N THR A 150 -14.27 19.17 -6.28
CA THR A 150 -15.26 20.24 -6.01
C THR A 150 -16.58 19.73 -5.43
N GLY A 151 -16.79 18.42 -5.31
CA GLY A 151 -18.05 17.80 -4.86
C GLY A 151 -17.86 16.54 -4.03
N ASP A 152 -18.96 15.79 -3.84
CA ASP A 152 -18.86 14.44 -3.28
C ASP A 152 -17.85 13.64 -4.11
N PRO A 153 -16.92 12.93 -3.49
CA PRO A 153 -16.06 12.01 -4.22
C PRO A 153 -16.98 11.02 -4.95
N GLY A 154 -17.00 11.11 -6.27
CA GLY A 154 -17.69 10.13 -7.11
C GLY A 154 -17.20 8.73 -6.76
N GLU A 155 -17.88 7.69 -7.24
CA GLU A 155 -17.35 6.34 -7.11
C GLU A 155 -15.92 6.32 -7.68
N ASN A 156 -14.98 5.78 -6.91
CA ASN A 156 -13.58 5.77 -7.28
C ASN A 156 -13.36 4.93 -8.54
N SER A 157 -12.56 5.44 -9.45
CA SER A 157 -12.05 4.64 -10.57
C SER A 157 -10.92 3.75 -10.07
N TYR A 158 -10.86 2.52 -10.57
CA TYR A 158 -9.84 1.56 -10.17
C TYR A 158 -9.52 0.58 -11.30
N VAL A 159 -8.35 -0.05 -11.18
CA VAL A 159 -7.93 -1.19 -12.01
C VAL A 159 -7.65 -2.37 -11.09
N ASP A 160 -8.46 -3.42 -11.18
CA ASP A 160 -8.28 -4.68 -10.46
C ASP A 160 -7.38 -5.60 -11.31
N LEU A 161 -6.18 -5.83 -10.84
CA LEU A 161 -5.17 -6.62 -11.52
C LEU A 161 -5.12 -8.08 -11.04
N SER A 162 -5.85 -8.41 -9.96
CA SER A 162 -5.85 -9.73 -9.33
C SER A 162 -6.16 -10.86 -10.31
N PRO A 163 -7.14 -10.71 -11.23
CA PRO A 163 -7.44 -11.74 -12.21
C PRO A 163 -6.32 -12.00 -13.23
N LEU A 164 -5.36 -11.06 -13.37
CA LEU A 164 -4.24 -11.14 -14.31
C LEU A 164 -2.96 -11.71 -13.70
N LEU A 165 -2.88 -11.84 -12.36
CA LEU A 165 -1.67 -12.28 -11.65
C LEU A 165 -1.14 -13.64 -12.18
N GLY A 166 -2.04 -14.56 -12.49
CA GLY A 166 -1.65 -15.86 -13.05
C GLY A 166 -1.02 -15.77 -14.44
N GLN A 167 -1.48 -14.83 -15.27
CA GLN A 167 -0.92 -14.62 -16.62
C GLN A 167 0.42 -13.88 -16.55
N ALA A 168 0.57 -12.98 -15.58
CA ALA A 168 1.82 -12.27 -15.30
C ALA A 168 2.87 -13.14 -14.56
N GLY A 169 2.49 -14.34 -14.08
CA GLY A 169 3.37 -15.23 -13.30
C GLY A 169 3.59 -14.77 -11.86
N LEU A 170 2.67 -13.98 -11.31
CA LEU A 170 2.75 -13.38 -9.96
C LEU A 170 1.83 -14.06 -8.93
N SER A 171 1.02 -15.05 -9.31
CA SER A 171 0.05 -15.71 -8.43
C SER A 171 0.64 -16.46 -7.23
N ASP A 172 1.94 -16.76 -7.23
CA ASP A 172 2.64 -17.35 -6.09
C ASP A 172 3.16 -16.29 -5.10
N LEU A 173 3.14 -15.02 -5.49
CA LEU A 173 3.67 -13.89 -4.72
C LEU A 173 2.59 -12.94 -4.21
N LEU A 174 1.51 -12.81 -4.98
CA LEU A 174 0.39 -11.92 -4.69
C LEU A 174 -0.94 -12.67 -4.81
N ASP A 175 -1.80 -12.46 -3.83
CA ASP A 175 -3.20 -12.90 -3.84
C ASP A 175 -4.10 -11.84 -4.47
N ASP A 176 -3.76 -10.55 -4.28
CA ASP A 176 -4.53 -9.41 -4.77
C ASP A 176 -3.60 -8.28 -5.23
N ALA A 177 -4.01 -7.56 -6.28
CA ALA A 177 -3.33 -6.37 -6.78
C ALA A 177 -4.35 -5.40 -7.40
N ARG A 178 -4.37 -4.16 -6.94
CA ARG A 178 -5.33 -3.16 -7.38
C ARG A 178 -4.71 -1.77 -7.42
N VAL A 179 -5.02 -0.97 -8.43
CA VAL A 179 -4.69 0.44 -8.50
C VAL A 179 -5.95 1.26 -8.28
N GLU A 180 -5.96 2.11 -7.28
CA GLU A 180 -7.00 3.09 -7.03
C GLU A 180 -6.60 4.44 -7.61
N LEU A 181 -7.49 5.06 -8.38
CA LEU A 181 -7.22 6.27 -9.16
C LEU A 181 -8.12 7.45 -8.74
N GLY A 182 -9.16 7.17 -7.96
CA GLY A 182 -10.14 8.18 -7.63
C GLY A 182 -10.90 8.69 -8.85
N ALA A 183 -11.21 9.98 -8.88
CA ALA A 183 -11.86 10.61 -10.02
C ALA A 183 -10.84 11.05 -11.07
N LEU A 184 -11.17 10.82 -12.34
CA LEU A 184 -10.35 11.17 -13.50
C LEU A 184 -11.05 12.23 -14.34
N SER A 185 -10.31 13.16 -14.94
CA SER A 185 -10.81 14.06 -15.98
C SER A 185 -9.70 14.57 -16.88
N ALA A 186 -10.06 14.89 -18.12
CA ALA A 186 -9.21 15.61 -19.06
C ALA A 186 -10.03 16.68 -19.81
N LEU A 187 -9.33 17.74 -20.19
CA LEU A 187 -9.87 18.86 -20.97
C LEU A 187 -8.84 19.25 -22.02
N ALA A 188 -9.30 19.57 -23.20
CA ALA A 188 -8.50 20.18 -24.27
C ALA A 188 -9.25 21.38 -24.84
N THR A 189 -8.49 22.42 -25.17
CA THR A 189 -8.98 23.66 -25.81
C THR A 189 -7.82 24.31 -26.56
N VAL A 190 -8.03 25.47 -27.15
CA VAL A 190 -6.96 26.31 -27.70
C VAL A 190 -6.92 27.64 -26.95
N ASP A 191 -5.74 28.24 -26.85
CA ASP A 191 -5.56 29.53 -26.22
C ASP A 191 -5.91 30.72 -27.17
N GLU A 192 -5.69 31.95 -26.68
CA GLU A 192 -5.92 33.17 -27.46
C GLU A 192 -5.06 33.29 -28.73
N ASN A 193 -3.98 32.50 -28.84
CA ASN A 193 -3.09 32.47 -30.00
C ASN A 193 -3.43 31.34 -30.97
N GLY A 194 -4.42 30.50 -30.64
CA GLY A 194 -4.75 29.29 -31.38
C GLY A 194 -3.87 28.07 -31.02
N ASP A 195 -3.00 28.19 -30.03
CA ASP A 195 -2.18 27.08 -29.57
C ASP A 195 -3.00 26.11 -28.72
N PRO A 196 -2.88 24.79 -28.90
CA PRO A 196 -3.63 23.82 -28.13
C PRO A 196 -3.14 23.79 -26.66
N VAL A 197 -4.11 23.72 -25.74
CA VAL A 197 -3.88 23.64 -24.29
C VAL A 197 -4.66 22.48 -23.73
N GLY A 198 -3.99 21.62 -22.95
CA GLY A 198 -4.61 20.50 -22.22
C GLY A 198 -4.50 20.69 -20.72
N ASP A 199 -5.51 20.20 -19.99
CA ASP A 199 -5.51 20.04 -18.55
C ASP A 199 -6.04 18.66 -18.19
N TYR A 200 -5.59 18.13 -17.05
CA TYR A 200 -6.05 16.84 -16.56
C TYR A 200 -6.04 16.80 -15.04
N GLN A 201 -6.84 15.91 -14.47
CA GLN A 201 -6.83 15.64 -13.04
C GLN A 201 -7.03 14.15 -12.76
N ILE A 202 -6.28 13.64 -11.80
CA ILE A 202 -6.35 12.28 -11.25
C ILE A 202 -6.31 12.45 -9.73
N ALA A 203 -7.43 12.12 -9.05
CA ALA A 203 -7.63 12.49 -7.65
C ALA A 203 -6.85 11.62 -6.66
N ASP A 204 -6.45 10.42 -7.06
CA ASP A 204 -5.74 9.44 -6.24
C ASP A 204 -4.72 8.68 -7.10
N GLY A 205 -3.82 7.95 -6.49
CA GLY A 205 -2.82 7.12 -7.14
C GLY A 205 -2.23 6.13 -6.14
N THR A 206 -3.07 5.18 -5.67
CA THR A 206 -2.66 4.19 -4.68
C THR A 206 -2.59 2.80 -5.30
N LEU A 207 -1.47 2.11 -5.14
CA LEU A 207 -1.32 0.70 -5.48
C LEU A 207 -1.49 -0.13 -4.21
N LEU A 208 -2.50 -1.00 -4.19
CA LEU A 208 -2.77 -1.96 -3.13
C LEU A 208 -2.32 -3.35 -3.58
N LEU A 209 -1.54 -4.01 -2.75
CA LEU A 209 -1.07 -5.38 -2.98
C LEU A 209 -1.36 -6.21 -1.73
N THR A 210 -1.71 -7.48 -1.90
CA THR A 210 -1.79 -8.44 -0.79
C THR A 210 -0.86 -9.59 -1.08
N SER A 211 0.12 -9.79 -0.19
CA SER A 211 1.12 -10.85 -0.33
C SER A 211 0.98 -11.88 0.80
N PRO A 212 0.74 -13.16 0.47
CA PRO A 212 0.72 -14.22 1.47
C PRO A 212 2.09 -14.37 2.16
N ALA A 213 3.19 -14.06 1.48
CA ALA A 213 4.52 -14.13 2.07
C ALA A 213 4.73 -13.11 3.20
N ILE A 214 4.11 -11.92 3.10
CA ILE A 214 4.12 -10.92 4.19
C ILE A 214 3.27 -11.40 5.37
N ALA A 215 2.11 -11.99 5.11
CA ALA A 215 1.27 -12.56 6.17
C ALA A 215 1.96 -13.75 6.89
N GLU A 216 2.67 -14.64 6.14
CA GLU A 216 3.47 -15.74 6.71
C GLU A 216 4.64 -15.25 7.55
N LEU A 217 5.18 -14.04 7.31
CA LEU A 217 6.20 -13.43 8.15
C LEU A 217 5.71 -13.25 9.59
N SER A 218 4.46 -12.81 9.77
CA SER A 218 3.82 -12.68 11.10
C SER A 218 3.83 -14.00 11.88
N GLU A 219 3.51 -15.13 11.22
CA GLU A 219 3.56 -16.47 11.83
C GLU A 219 5.01 -16.86 12.19
N THR A 220 5.97 -16.59 11.29
CA THR A 220 7.39 -16.87 11.51
C THR A 220 7.96 -16.08 12.69
N LEU A 221 7.56 -14.80 12.83
CA LEU A 221 7.95 -13.95 13.96
C LEU A 221 7.37 -14.49 15.27
N SER A 222 6.11 -14.94 15.28
CA SER A 222 5.49 -15.57 16.45
C SER A 222 6.18 -16.88 16.85
N GLU A 223 6.50 -17.76 15.91
CA GLU A 223 7.26 -18.99 16.17
C GLU A 223 8.68 -18.71 16.67
N GLY A 224 9.32 -17.65 16.15
CA GLY A 224 10.63 -17.20 16.61
C GLY A 224 10.62 -16.74 18.06
N LEU A 225 9.57 -16.02 18.46
CA LEU A 225 9.40 -15.55 19.83
C LEU A 225 9.13 -16.71 20.80
N ASP A 226 8.40 -17.74 20.39
CA ASP A 226 8.19 -18.94 21.18
C ASP A 226 9.52 -19.65 21.52
N GLN A 227 10.51 -19.55 20.64
CA GLN A 227 11.86 -20.08 20.89
C GLN A 227 12.62 -19.29 21.97
N VAL A 228 12.31 -17.99 22.11
CA VAL A 228 12.90 -17.13 23.17
C VAL A 228 12.16 -17.28 24.50
N SER A 229 10.84 -17.43 24.46
CA SER A 229 10.02 -17.58 25.67
C SER A 229 10.27 -18.88 26.43
N GLY A 230 10.65 -19.96 25.73
CA GLY A 230 11.02 -21.24 26.36
C GLY A 230 12.13 -21.11 27.38
N PRO A 231 13.33 -20.62 27.03
CA PRO A 231 14.41 -20.36 27.99
C PRO A 231 14.04 -19.43 29.16
N ILE A 232 13.17 -18.42 28.91
CA ILE A 232 12.71 -17.51 29.95
C ILE A 232 11.81 -18.23 30.96
N ASN A 233 10.90 -19.07 30.49
CA ASN A 233 10.04 -19.89 31.34
C ASN A 233 10.86 -20.93 32.12
N ASP A 234 11.92 -21.48 31.54
CA ASP A 234 12.86 -22.40 32.21
C ASP A 234 13.67 -21.68 33.30
N LEU A 235 13.91 -20.38 33.18
CA LEU A 235 14.58 -19.58 34.20
C LEU A 235 13.67 -19.34 35.41
N THR A 236 12.38 -19.10 35.20
CA THR A 236 11.42 -18.67 36.23
C THR A 236 10.53 -19.79 36.77
N GLY A 237 10.53 -20.97 36.15
CA GLY A 237 9.70 -22.13 36.55
C GLY A 237 10.18 -22.86 37.80
N GLU A 238 9.32 -23.79 38.31
CA GLU A 238 9.65 -24.69 39.41
C GLU A 238 10.91 -25.53 39.06
N GLY A 239 12.00 -25.44 39.83
CA GLY A 239 13.28 -26.06 39.52
C GLY A 239 14.13 -25.31 38.47
N GLY A 240 13.77 -24.07 38.15
CA GLY A 240 14.51 -23.23 37.22
C GLY A 240 15.88 -22.77 37.76
N VAL A 241 16.68 -22.20 36.84
CA VAL A 241 18.06 -21.72 37.16
C VAL A 241 18.06 -20.71 38.31
N ILE A 242 16.95 -19.98 38.50
CA ILE A 242 16.76 -19.01 39.57
C ILE A 242 16.73 -19.72 40.93
N GLU A 243 15.98 -20.82 41.07
CA GLU A 243 15.89 -21.59 42.30
C GLU A 243 17.27 -22.18 42.66
N GLU A 244 18.00 -22.77 41.71
CA GLU A 244 19.37 -23.28 41.92
C GLU A 244 20.39 -22.19 42.29
N THR A 245 20.20 -20.96 41.81
CA THR A 245 21.09 -19.82 42.06
C THR A 245 20.79 -19.17 43.41
N ILE A 246 19.54 -19.21 43.87
CA ILE A 246 19.09 -18.60 45.12
C ILE A 246 19.44 -19.48 46.31
N ASP A 247 19.39 -20.79 46.21
CA ASP A 247 19.67 -21.73 47.33
C ASP A 247 20.97 -21.43 48.10
N PRO A 248 22.16 -21.26 47.47
CA PRO A 248 23.37 -20.91 48.18
C PRO A 248 23.35 -19.50 48.82
N LEU A 249 22.48 -18.60 48.30
CA LEU A 249 22.31 -17.25 48.85
C LEU A 249 21.45 -17.25 50.10
N LEU A 250 20.53 -18.21 50.25
CA LEU A 250 19.70 -18.40 51.44
C LEU A 250 20.54 -18.71 52.68
N GLU A 251 21.62 -19.50 52.56
CA GLU A 251 22.53 -19.76 53.66
C GLU A 251 23.20 -18.47 54.16
N GLY A 252 23.69 -17.63 53.23
CA GLY A 252 24.31 -16.34 53.59
C GLY A 252 23.32 -15.35 54.20
N LEU A 253 22.06 -15.37 53.75
CA LEU A 253 20.97 -14.56 54.27
C LEU A 253 20.57 -15.03 55.68
N ALA A 254 20.43 -16.35 55.88
CA ALA A 254 20.16 -16.95 57.18
C ALA A 254 21.26 -16.58 58.20
N ASP A 255 22.55 -16.65 57.85
CA ASP A 255 23.66 -16.25 58.69
C ASP A 255 23.61 -14.77 59.08
N THR A 256 23.21 -13.91 58.10
CA THR A 256 23.03 -12.46 58.35
C THR A 256 21.89 -12.20 59.34
N LEU A 257 20.73 -12.84 59.12
CA LEU A 257 19.57 -12.76 60.00
C LEU A 257 19.88 -13.31 61.39
N ASN A 258 20.58 -14.44 61.49
CA ASN A 258 21.03 -15.03 62.75
C ASN A 258 21.97 -14.09 63.53
N THR A 259 22.80 -13.30 62.85
CA THR A 259 23.62 -12.26 63.42
C THR A 259 22.78 -11.11 64.01
N VAL A 260 21.72 -10.71 63.33
CA VAL A 260 20.80 -9.67 63.81
C VAL A 260 19.98 -10.16 65.01
N LEU A 261 19.61 -11.43 65.02
CA LEU A 261 18.85 -12.03 66.10
C LEU A 261 19.65 -12.15 67.44
N LEU A 262 20.97 -11.88 67.39
CA LEU A 262 21.82 -11.78 68.60
C LEU A 262 21.70 -13.00 69.57
N GLY A 263 21.40 -14.19 69.08
CA GLY A 263 21.21 -15.40 69.86
C GLY A 263 19.83 -15.54 70.52
N ILE A 264 18.87 -14.71 70.23
CA ILE A 264 17.47 -14.86 70.66
C ILE A 264 16.83 -16.10 70.02
N GLY A 265 17.20 -16.38 68.77
CA GLY A 265 16.76 -17.52 67.98
C GLY A 265 17.63 -17.69 66.75
N THR A 266 17.31 -18.72 65.95
CA THR A 266 17.88 -19.00 64.67
C THR A 266 16.74 -18.99 63.63
N VAL A 267 17.02 -18.51 62.43
CA VAL A 267 16.10 -18.67 61.30
C VAL A 267 16.26 -20.09 60.80
N ASP A 268 15.15 -20.79 60.79
CA ASP A 268 15.08 -22.17 60.29
C ASP A 268 14.18 -22.13 59.02
N ASP A 269 14.44 -23.02 58.05
CA ASP A 269 13.62 -23.20 56.81
C ASP A 269 13.39 -21.87 56.04
N LEU A 270 14.45 -21.07 55.86
CA LEU A 270 14.36 -19.88 55.04
C LEU A 270 14.14 -20.29 53.58
N GLY A 271 13.00 -19.86 53.01
CA GLY A 271 12.63 -20.09 51.63
C GLY A 271 12.52 -18.76 50.87
N VAL A 272 12.87 -18.77 49.60
CA VAL A 272 12.62 -17.68 48.67
C VAL A 272 11.81 -18.22 47.52
N THR A 273 10.79 -17.48 47.17
CA THR A 273 9.99 -17.68 45.94
C THR A 273 10.16 -16.45 45.07
N ALA A 274 10.38 -16.63 43.77
CA ALA A 274 10.40 -15.57 42.81
C ALA A 274 9.50 -15.94 41.63
N THR A 275 8.60 -15.05 41.28
CA THR A 275 7.73 -15.19 40.10
C THR A 275 7.92 -13.98 39.22
N VAL A 276 8.00 -14.22 37.93
CA VAL A 276 8.00 -13.18 36.88
C VAL A 276 6.84 -13.52 35.95
N ASP A 277 5.92 -12.57 35.79
CA ASP A 277 4.83 -12.69 34.84
C ASP A 277 5.16 -11.83 33.64
N LEU A 278 5.50 -12.46 32.52
CA LEU A 278 5.99 -11.83 31.28
C LEU A 278 5.15 -12.31 30.12
N ASP A 279 4.45 -11.38 29.47
CA ASP A 279 3.65 -11.62 28.27
C ASP A 279 4.38 -11.11 27.01
N LEU A 280 5.25 -11.94 26.46
CA LEU A 280 5.95 -11.64 25.22
C LEU A 280 5.04 -11.69 24.00
N GLN A 281 3.96 -12.48 24.05
CA GLN A 281 3.02 -12.57 22.94
C GLN A 281 2.26 -11.24 22.76
N ALA A 282 1.80 -10.63 23.85
CA ALA A 282 1.15 -9.32 23.79
C ALA A 282 2.09 -8.23 23.27
N ALA A 283 3.39 -8.31 23.56
CA ALA A 283 4.38 -7.40 23.03
C ALA A 283 4.52 -7.54 21.49
N LEU A 284 4.64 -8.77 20.99
CA LEU A 284 4.71 -9.02 19.55
C LEU A 284 3.40 -8.62 18.84
N ASP A 285 2.26 -8.95 19.43
CA ASP A 285 0.95 -8.56 18.87
C ASP A 285 0.84 -7.04 18.68
N SER A 286 1.48 -6.24 19.52
CA SER A 286 1.51 -4.78 19.37
C SER A 286 2.28 -4.33 18.11
N VAL A 287 3.37 -5.02 17.76
CA VAL A 287 4.15 -4.76 16.54
C VAL A 287 3.43 -5.26 15.30
N LEU A 288 2.83 -6.46 15.37
CA LEU A 288 2.19 -7.09 14.21
C LEU A 288 0.86 -6.44 13.80
N ASN A 289 0.13 -5.86 14.77
CA ASN A 289 -1.18 -5.24 14.50
C ASN A 289 -1.08 -3.72 14.23
N GLU A 290 0.09 -3.12 14.36
CA GLU A 290 0.33 -1.73 14.01
C GLU A 290 0.91 -1.64 12.59
N PRO A 291 0.25 -0.91 11.66
CA PRO A 291 0.79 -0.80 10.30
C PRO A 291 2.16 -0.12 10.29
N LEU A 292 3.11 -0.74 9.62
CA LEU A 292 4.44 -0.20 9.42
C LEU A 292 4.42 0.81 8.27
N THR A 293 5.02 1.98 8.48
CA THR A 293 5.06 3.04 7.47
C THR A 293 6.50 3.41 7.16
N SER A 294 6.84 3.56 5.87
CA SER A 294 8.16 4.01 5.43
C SER A 294 8.47 5.44 5.92
N GLU A 295 9.76 5.79 6.03
CA GLU A 295 10.20 7.12 6.51
C GLU A 295 9.60 8.27 5.69
N ASP A 296 9.45 8.08 4.39
CA ASP A 296 8.84 9.02 3.45
C ASP A 296 7.30 8.93 3.42
N SER A 297 6.71 7.98 4.14
CA SER A 297 5.27 7.67 4.15
C SER A 297 4.70 7.29 2.78
N ALA A 298 5.54 6.82 1.87
CA ALA A 298 5.11 6.35 0.56
C ALA A 298 4.54 4.92 0.59
N VAL A 299 4.94 4.12 1.58
CA VAL A 299 4.49 2.74 1.74
C VAL A 299 3.99 2.49 3.15
N THR A 300 2.87 1.79 3.25
CA THR A 300 2.32 1.26 4.51
C THR A 300 2.12 -0.25 4.37
N ILE A 301 2.58 -1.02 5.37
CA ILE A 301 2.51 -2.48 5.38
C ILE A 301 1.73 -2.92 6.61
N ASP A 302 0.68 -3.70 6.42
CA ASP A 302 -0.02 -4.42 7.49
C ASP A 302 0.47 -5.87 7.51
N LEU A 303 1.29 -6.20 8.50
CA LEU A 303 1.86 -7.54 8.64
C LEU A 303 0.81 -8.61 8.94
N SER A 304 -0.31 -8.23 9.58
CA SER A 304 -1.36 -9.18 9.98
C SER A 304 -2.19 -9.66 8.80
N THR A 305 -2.38 -8.82 7.80
CA THR A 305 -3.16 -9.11 6.59
C THR A 305 -2.29 -9.39 5.37
N GLY A 306 -1.03 -8.99 5.39
CA GLY A 306 -0.14 -9.01 4.24
C GLY A 306 -0.43 -7.91 3.22
N GLU A 307 -1.22 -6.89 3.60
CA GLU A 307 -1.57 -5.78 2.74
C GLU A 307 -0.44 -4.75 2.68
N VAL A 308 -0.11 -4.31 1.47
CA VAL A 308 0.85 -3.25 1.18
C VAL A 308 0.14 -2.16 0.39
N SER A 309 0.11 -0.96 0.93
CA SER A 309 -0.41 0.23 0.28
C SER A 309 0.75 1.12 -0.15
N VAL A 310 0.80 1.48 -1.43
CA VAL A 310 1.85 2.30 -2.05
C VAL A 310 1.25 3.57 -2.61
N ASP A 311 1.67 4.72 -2.10
CA ASP A 311 1.31 6.04 -2.63
C ASP A 311 2.17 6.35 -3.87
N LEU A 312 1.60 6.07 -5.06
CA LEU A 312 2.27 6.27 -6.34
C LEU A 312 2.54 7.76 -6.61
N ALA A 313 1.66 8.65 -6.16
CA ALA A 313 1.83 10.09 -6.37
C ALA A 313 3.10 10.58 -5.66
N ARG A 314 3.34 10.13 -4.44
CA ARG A 314 4.56 10.43 -3.69
C ARG A 314 5.80 9.86 -4.35
N LEU A 315 5.78 8.59 -4.74
CA LEU A 315 6.93 7.94 -5.38
C LEU A 315 7.29 8.57 -6.72
N VAL A 316 6.29 8.96 -7.53
CA VAL A 316 6.53 9.65 -8.80
C VAL A 316 7.13 11.03 -8.55
N ALA A 317 6.61 11.78 -7.57
CA ALA A 317 7.19 13.08 -7.20
C ALA A 317 8.64 12.95 -6.73
N ASP A 318 8.96 11.95 -5.92
CA ASP A 318 10.31 11.70 -5.42
C ASP A 318 11.28 11.24 -6.52
N THR A 319 10.82 10.41 -7.46
CA THR A 319 11.68 9.87 -8.54
C THR A 319 11.86 10.83 -9.71
N GLN A 320 10.82 11.59 -10.06
CA GLN A 320 10.83 12.46 -11.24
C GLN A 320 11.02 13.95 -10.91
N GLY A 321 10.96 14.30 -9.62
CA GLY A 321 11.12 15.67 -9.12
C GLY A 321 9.88 16.51 -9.37
N GLY A 322 9.01 16.59 -8.39
CA GLY A 322 7.80 17.40 -8.39
C GLY A 322 7.39 17.78 -6.98
N ASP A 323 6.43 18.68 -6.85
CA ASP A 323 5.81 18.98 -5.57
C ASP A 323 4.70 17.94 -5.31
N TYR A 324 4.83 17.18 -4.23
CA TYR A 324 3.81 16.22 -3.81
C TYR A 324 2.63 16.94 -3.17
N ASP A 325 1.45 16.77 -3.75
CA ASP A 325 0.18 17.32 -3.25
C ASP A 325 -0.86 16.26 -2.87
N GLY A 326 -0.47 14.98 -2.89
CA GLY A 326 -1.35 13.83 -2.64
C GLY A 326 -2.10 13.34 -3.87
N THR A 327 -1.77 13.85 -5.06
CA THR A 327 -2.43 13.50 -6.32
C THR A 327 -1.42 13.22 -7.43
N LEU A 328 -1.89 12.64 -8.54
CA LEU A 328 -1.09 12.48 -9.77
C LEU A 328 -1.23 13.67 -10.73
N ASN A 329 -1.53 14.86 -10.19
CA ASN A 329 -1.69 16.08 -10.99
C ASN A 329 -0.34 16.80 -11.21
N GLY A 330 -0.29 17.68 -12.23
CA GLY A 330 0.88 18.51 -12.48
C GLY A 330 2.13 17.76 -12.97
N LEU A 331 2.01 16.48 -13.30
CA LEU A 331 3.13 15.70 -13.86
C LEU A 331 3.49 16.17 -15.27
N PRO A 332 4.74 16.03 -15.70
CA PRO A 332 5.13 16.26 -17.08
C PRO A 332 4.30 15.45 -18.09
N PRO A 333 4.17 15.90 -19.35
CA PRO A 333 3.49 15.12 -20.38
C PRO A 333 4.06 13.71 -20.52
N ASN A 334 3.17 12.72 -20.65
CA ASN A 334 3.50 11.32 -20.89
C ASN A 334 4.33 10.69 -19.74
N THR A 335 4.01 11.03 -18.49
CA THR A 335 4.68 10.45 -17.31
C THR A 335 4.20 9.03 -17.04
N GLU A 336 5.13 8.06 -17.02
CA GLU A 336 4.83 6.69 -16.62
C GLU A 336 4.79 6.56 -15.10
N VAL A 337 3.60 6.28 -14.55
CA VAL A 337 3.33 6.25 -13.10
C VAL A 337 3.76 4.92 -12.46
N LEU A 338 3.63 3.82 -13.20
CA LEU A 338 4.10 2.49 -12.81
C LEU A 338 5.32 2.07 -13.63
N GLY A 339 6.21 3.01 -13.91
CA GLY A 339 7.46 2.73 -14.60
C GLY A 339 8.45 1.90 -13.74
N PRO A 340 9.45 1.26 -14.38
CA PRO A 340 10.42 0.43 -13.66
C PRO A 340 11.12 1.17 -12.51
N ASP A 341 11.43 2.45 -12.69
CA ASP A 341 12.11 3.25 -11.68
C ASP A 341 11.23 3.51 -10.45
N VAL A 342 9.92 3.75 -10.65
CA VAL A 342 8.95 3.98 -9.58
C VAL A 342 8.69 2.70 -8.79
N VAL A 343 8.43 1.59 -9.52
CA VAL A 343 8.18 0.29 -8.87
C VAL A 343 9.43 -0.22 -8.16
N GLN A 344 10.61 -0.01 -8.73
CA GLN A 344 11.88 -0.32 -8.07
C GLN A 344 12.06 0.49 -6.78
N ALA A 345 11.75 1.79 -6.80
CA ALA A 345 11.81 2.64 -5.61
C ALA A 345 10.82 2.17 -4.53
N ALA A 346 9.60 1.75 -4.94
CA ALA A 346 8.62 1.19 -4.02
C ALA A 346 9.11 -0.11 -3.34
N LEU A 347 9.59 -1.06 -4.13
CA LEU A 347 9.95 -2.39 -3.64
C LEU A 347 11.30 -2.41 -2.90
N ASP A 348 12.36 -1.88 -3.51
CA ASP A 348 13.70 -1.93 -2.92
C ASP A 348 13.93 -0.81 -1.89
N GLY A 349 13.37 0.37 -2.16
CA GLY A 349 13.50 1.53 -1.29
C GLY A 349 12.55 1.47 -0.10
N ALA A 350 11.26 1.62 -0.36
CA ALA A 350 10.27 1.82 0.69
C ALA A 350 9.85 0.52 1.38
N ILE A 351 9.49 -0.54 0.64
CA ILE A 351 9.08 -1.82 1.24
C ILE A 351 10.27 -2.46 1.96
N GLY A 352 11.42 -2.60 1.29
CA GLY A 352 12.61 -3.21 1.90
C GLY A 352 13.06 -2.46 3.15
N SER A 353 13.17 -1.12 3.11
CA SER A 353 13.56 -0.33 4.27
C SER A 353 12.56 -0.38 5.42
N THR A 354 11.28 -0.56 5.12
CA THR A 354 10.22 -0.69 6.14
C THR A 354 10.31 -2.05 6.82
N LEU A 355 10.50 -3.13 6.07
CA LEU A 355 10.67 -4.47 6.62
C LEU A 355 11.98 -4.61 7.44
N ASP A 356 13.04 -3.91 7.05
CA ASP A 356 14.31 -3.88 7.80
C ASP A 356 14.19 -3.25 9.20
N GLN A 357 13.11 -2.52 9.49
CA GLN A 357 12.84 -1.96 10.82
C GLN A 357 12.25 -3.00 11.79
N ILE A 358 11.65 -4.09 11.29
CA ILE A 358 10.96 -5.11 12.12
C ILE A 358 11.84 -5.66 13.24
N PRO A 359 13.09 -6.09 13.01
CA PRO A 359 13.93 -6.61 14.08
C PRO A 359 14.14 -5.61 15.23
N ALA A 360 14.30 -4.32 14.89
CA ALA A 360 14.49 -3.27 15.91
C ALA A 360 13.19 -3.02 16.70
N LEU A 361 12.04 -2.98 16.04
CA LEU A 361 10.73 -2.82 16.68
C LEU A 361 10.40 -3.99 17.61
N VAL A 362 10.70 -5.21 17.17
CA VAL A 362 10.51 -6.40 18.02
C VAL A 362 11.42 -6.37 19.26
N VAL A 363 12.69 -6.00 19.11
CA VAL A 363 13.62 -5.84 20.24
C VAL A 363 13.12 -4.77 21.22
N GLU A 364 12.63 -3.64 20.72
CA GLU A 364 12.06 -2.56 21.54
C GLU A 364 10.82 -3.06 22.28
N ALA A 365 9.85 -3.67 21.60
CA ALA A 365 8.63 -4.20 22.20
C ALA A 365 8.91 -5.28 23.26
N VAL A 366 9.83 -6.20 22.98
CA VAL A 366 10.25 -7.24 23.94
C VAL A 366 10.97 -6.62 25.14
N THR A 367 11.80 -5.60 24.94
CA THR A 367 12.48 -4.90 26.03
C THR A 367 11.48 -4.16 26.91
N ASP A 368 10.49 -3.50 26.33
CA ASP A 368 9.43 -2.81 27.06
C ASP A 368 8.55 -3.80 27.85
N ALA A 369 8.19 -4.93 27.23
CA ALA A 369 7.47 -5.99 27.91
C ALA A 369 8.26 -6.58 29.10
N LEU A 370 9.58 -6.74 28.93
CA LEU A 370 10.46 -7.16 30.00
C LEU A 370 10.48 -6.17 31.17
N HIS A 371 10.59 -4.87 30.87
CA HIS A 371 10.54 -3.84 31.91
C HIS A 371 9.16 -3.77 32.59
N ALA A 372 8.09 -4.05 31.86
CA ALA A 372 6.72 -4.09 32.39
C ALA A 372 6.34 -5.39 33.09
N ALA A 373 7.18 -6.43 33.00
CA ALA A 373 6.89 -7.73 33.60
C ALA A 373 6.73 -7.63 35.13
N ASP A 374 5.64 -8.17 35.68
CA ASP A 374 5.38 -8.17 37.10
C ASP A 374 6.31 -9.17 37.81
N VAL A 375 7.04 -8.68 38.80
CA VAL A 375 7.97 -9.48 39.64
C VAL A 375 7.47 -9.50 41.06
N THR A 376 7.34 -10.72 41.62
CA THR A 376 7.03 -10.91 43.02
C THR A 376 8.09 -11.80 43.63
N ILE A 377 8.75 -11.32 44.71
CA ILE A 377 9.75 -12.05 45.46
C ILE A 377 9.23 -12.22 46.89
N GLY A 378 8.99 -13.45 47.29
CA GLY A 378 8.58 -13.81 48.65
C GLY A 378 9.75 -14.41 49.43
N ILE A 379 9.96 -13.97 50.67
CA ILE A 379 10.95 -14.53 51.58
C ILE A 379 10.22 -14.97 52.84
N THR A 380 10.22 -16.27 53.13
CA THR A 380 9.54 -16.86 54.26
C THR A 380 10.51 -17.66 55.11
N GLY A 381 10.29 -17.72 56.43
CA GLY A 381 11.08 -18.53 57.35
C GLY A 381 10.52 -18.48 58.77
N ASP A 382 10.86 -19.51 59.54
CA ASP A 382 10.51 -19.59 60.95
C ASP A 382 11.70 -19.20 61.84
N ILE A 383 11.42 -18.50 62.93
CA ILE A 383 12.42 -18.13 63.92
C ILE A 383 12.23 -18.98 65.17
N SER A 384 13.14 -19.83 65.40
CA SER A 384 13.09 -20.78 66.50
C SER A 384 14.19 -20.52 67.57
N PRO A 385 13.85 -20.52 68.87
CA PRO A 385 14.87 -20.49 69.93
C PRO A 385 15.57 -21.86 70.04
N ALA A 386 16.74 -21.91 70.63
CA ALA A 386 17.47 -23.16 70.81
C ALA A 386 16.64 -24.23 71.54
N ILE A 387 15.69 -23.85 72.38
CA ILE A 387 14.74 -24.72 73.07
C ILE A 387 13.40 -24.00 73.20
N GLY A 388 12.29 -24.54 72.61
CA GLY A 388 10.92 -23.99 72.73
C GLY A 388 10.19 -23.90 71.39
N PRO A 389 8.96 -23.43 71.45
CA PRO A 389 8.22 -23.19 70.22
C PRO A 389 8.77 -21.97 69.41
N SER A 390 8.48 -21.86 68.15
CA SER A 390 8.81 -20.74 67.32
C SER A 390 8.44 -19.39 67.99
N ILE A 391 9.32 -18.41 67.92
CA ILE A 391 9.18 -17.07 68.52
C ILE A 391 8.83 -16.00 67.49
N GLY A 392 8.75 -16.39 66.21
CA GLY A 392 8.42 -15.46 65.17
C GLY A 392 8.46 -16.09 63.77
N THR A 393 8.02 -15.34 62.81
CA THR A 393 8.07 -15.67 61.41
C THR A 393 8.68 -14.50 60.64
N VAL A 394 9.45 -14.82 59.63
CA VAL A 394 9.84 -13.90 58.56
C VAL A 394 8.88 -14.15 57.40
N ASP A 395 8.17 -13.12 56.96
CA ASP A 395 7.32 -13.16 55.79
C ASP A 395 7.35 -11.76 55.15
N VAL A 396 8.17 -11.63 54.13
CA VAL A 396 8.40 -10.39 53.41
C VAL A 396 8.11 -10.61 51.95
N GLN A 397 7.24 -9.81 51.40
CA GLN A 397 6.91 -9.79 49.99
C GLN A 397 7.41 -8.49 49.35
N LEU A 398 8.10 -8.60 48.22
CA LEU A 398 8.46 -7.50 47.36
C LEU A 398 7.70 -7.65 46.06
N SER A 399 7.04 -6.60 45.59
CA SER A 399 6.30 -6.60 44.33
C SER A 399 6.51 -5.31 43.57
N GLY A 400 6.55 -5.40 42.27
CA GLY A 400 6.74 -4.31 41.36
C GLY A 400 7.03 -4.84 39.96
N THR A 401 7.19 -3.95 39.01
CA THR A 401 7.67 -4.37 37.68
C THR A 401 9.18 -4.65 37.71
N LEU A 402 9.66 -5.39 36.72
CA LEU A 402 11.11 -5.59 36.58
C LEU A 402 11.84 -4.24 36.40
N GLY A 403 11.22 -3.30 35.68
CA GLY A 403 11.69 -1.93 35.51
C GLY A 403 11.84 -1.19 36.86
N ASP A 404 10.88 -1.36 37.79
CA ASP A 404 10.92 -0.79 39.13
C ASP A 404 12.14 -1.33 39.92
N PHE A 405 12.38 -2.62 39.82
CA PHE A 405 13.54 -3.25 40.47
C PHE A 405 14.87 -2.84 39.85
N LEU A 406 14.91 -2.59 38.53
CA LEU A 406 16.09 -2.13 37.80
C LEU A 406 16.36 -0.64 37.95
N GLY A 407 15.34 0.12 38.37
CA GLY A 407 15.42 1.59 38.46
C GLY A 407 15.56 2.26 37.09
N VAL A 408 14.85 1.75 36.07
CA VAL A 408 14.82 2.37 34.74
C VAL A 408 14.14 3.75 34.81
N GLU A 409 14.37 4.59 33.83
CA GLU A 409 13.79 5.95 33.80
C GLU A 409 12.25 5.88 33.84
N GLY A 410 11.64 6.55 34.83
CA GLY A 410 10.18 6.55 35.02
C GLY A 410 9.63 5.43 35.90
N ALA A 411 10.48 4.51 36.39
CA ALA A 411 10.08 3.42 37.29
C ALA A 411 9.69 3.93 38.68
N GLU A 412 8.82 3.17 39.37
CA GLU A 412 8.45 3.42 40.75
C GLU A 412 9.35 2.61 41.69
N GLU A 413 9.33 2.88 43.01
CA GLU A 413 10.04 2.05 43.96
C GLU A 413 9.23 0.76 44.22
N PRO A 414 9.87 -0.45 44.23
CA PRO A 414 9.18 -1.69 44.53
C PRO A 414 8.47 -1.65 45.86
N VAL A 415 7.28 -2.20 45.95
CA VAL A 415 6.47 -2.26 47.18
C VAL A 415 6.99 -3.37 48.06
N VAL A 416 7.22 -3.05 49.34
CA VAL A 416 7.67 -3.99 50.35
C VAL A 416 6.56 -4.22 51.38
N ASP A 417 6.01 -5.43 51.40
CA ASP A 417 5.04 -5.85 52.40
C ASP A 417 5.74 -6.75 53.46
N THR A 418 5.67 -6.31 54.69
CA THR A 418 6.22 -7.02 55.86
C THR A 418 5.15 -7.40 56.87
N SER A 419 3.88 -7.26 56.48
CA SER A 419 2.73 -7.47 57.40
C SER A 419 2.66 -8.87 58.02
N GLY A 420 3.22 -9.88 57.32
CA GLY A 420 3.34 -11.27 57.78
C GLY A 420 4.50 -11.51 58.74
N THR A 421 5.45 -10.58 58.84
CA THR A 421 6.63 -10.75 59.71
C THR A 421 6.31 -10.39 61.14
N SER A 422 6.60 -11.32 62.05
CA SER A 422 6.37 -11.12 63.47
C SER A 422 7.53 -11.73 64.30
N ILE A 423 8.07 -10.96 65.25
CA ILE A 423 9.15 -11.42 66.13
C ILE A 423 8.91 -10.90 67.52
N ILE A 424 8.97 -11.79 68.51
CA ILE A 424 8.82 -11.43 69.91
C ILE A 424 10.12 -10.75 70.39
N GLY A 425 10.07 -9.43 70.59
CA GLY A 425 11.09 -8.64 71.21
C GLY A 425 12.09 -7.91 70.31
N LEU A 426 11.91 -7.92 69.00
CA LEU A 426 12.71 -7.13 68.05
C LEU A 426 11.81 -6.29 67.13
N PRO A 427 12.21 -5.06 66.75
CA PRO A 427 11.52 -4.28 65.75
C PRO A 427 11.71 -4.95 64.37
N VAL A 428 10.61 -5.10 63.62
CA VAL A 428 10.60 -5.72 62.27
C VAL A 428 11.55 -5.01 61.30
N GLY A 429 11.72 -3.69 61.45
CA GLY A 429 12.60 -2.89 60.58
C GLY A 429 14.07 -3.29 60.59
N ASP A 430 14.56 -3.86 61.72
CA ASP A 430 15.96 -4.30 61.83
C ASP A 430 16.24 -5.55 60.97
N LEU A 431 15.22 -6.35 60.64
CA LEU A 431 15.30 -7.53 59.80
C LEU A 431 15.06 -7.20 58.31
N VAL A 432 14.22 -6.22 58.04
CA VAL A 432 13.84 -5.87 56.67
C VAL A 432 15.01 -5.28 55.89
N GLN A 433 15.84 -4.45 56.49
CA GLN A 433 17.00 -3.83 55.84
C GLN A 433 18.02 -4.83 55.25
N PRO A 434 18.46 -5.85 55.99
CA PRO A 434 19.35 -6.88 55.45
C PRO A 434 18.70 -7.71 54.32
N LEU A 435 17.39 -7.97 54.42
CA LEU A 435 16.62 -8.68 53.39
C LEU A 435 16.55 -7.87 52.09
N LEU A 436 16.21 -6.58 52.19
CA LEU A 436 16.20 -5.67 51.03
C LEU A 436 17.57 -5.59 50.35
N GLN A 437 18.65 -5.51 51.12
CA GLN A 437 20.01 -5.49 50.59
C GLN A 437 20.37 -6.81 49.89
N ALA A 438 19.94 -7.94 50.40
CA ALA A 438 20.15 -9.24 49.77
C ALA A 438 19.37 -9.38 48.46
N VAL A 439 18.11 -8.95 48.46
CA VAL A 439 17.31 -8.94 47.25
C VAL A 439 17.94 -8.03 46.18
N THR A 440 18.24 -6.80 46.53
CA THR A 440 18.75 -5.80 45.56
C THR A 440 20.15 -6.16 45.05
N ASN A 441 21.04 -6.67 45.89
CA ASN A 441 22.44 -6.90 45.51
C ASN A 441 22.74 -8.32 45.00
N THR A 442 21.83 -9.25 45.21
CA THR A 442 22.15 -10.67 44.99
C THR A 442 21.05 -11.40 44.20
N ILE A 443 19.80 -11.33 44.65
CA ILE A 443 18.69 -12.03 44.00
C ILE A 443 18.34 -11.37 42.67
N LEU A 444 18.17 -10.05 42.67
CA LEU A 444 17.80 -9.29 41.49
C LEU A 444 18.81 -9.42 40.34
N PRO A 445 20.15 -9.26 40.57
CA PRO A 445 21.10 -9.51 39.48
C PRO A 445 21.09 -10.94 38.96
N ALA A 446 20.81 -11.93 39.80
CA ALA A 446 20.71 -13.32 39.39
C ALA A 446 19.48 -13.61 38.53
N LEU A 447 18.40 -12.85 38.74
CA LEU A 447 17.18 -12.87 37.88
C LEU A 447 17.36 -12.13 36.57
N VAL A 448 17.89 -10.92 36.65
CA VAL A 448 17.92 -9.97 35.56
C VAL A 448 19.01 -10.31 34.53
N GLN A 449 20.19 -10.73 35.01
CA GLN A 449 21.31 -10.96 34.09
C GLN A 449 21.02 -12.06 33.06
N PRO A 450 20.47 -13.23 33.40
CA PRO A 450 20.11 -14.24 32.39
C PRO A 450 18.99 -13.79 31.45
N LEU A 451 17.99 -13.07 31.99
CA LEU A 451 16.90 -12.52 31.18
C LEU A 451 17.42 -11.46 30.19
N SER A 452 18.26 -10.54 30.68
CA SER A 452 18.89 -9.53 29.84
C SER A 452 19.80 -10.17 28.78
N GLU A 453 20.64 -11.16 29.15
CA GLU A 453 21.50 -11.87 28.20
C GLU A 453 20.71 -12.65 27.15
N ALA A 454 19.59 -13.27 27.53
CA ALA A 454 18.74 -14.00 26.59
C ALA A 454 18.05 -13.08 25.55
N ILE A 455 17.75 -11.84 25.90
CA ILE A 455 17.00 -10.90 25.08
C ILE A 455 17.90 -9.85 24.44
N THR A 456 18.85 -9.28 25.18
CA THR A 456 19.73 -8.18 24.71
C THR A 456 21.04 -8.66 24.10
N ASP A 457 21.34 -9.98 24.12
CA ASP A 457 22.41 -10.47 23.26
C ASP A 457 22.00 -10.18 21.83
N GLU A 458 22.52 -9.05 21.30
CA GLU A 458 22.21 -8.48 19.98
C GLU A 458 22.23 -9.51 18.83
N GLY A 459 22.63 -10.75 19.11
CA GLY A 459 22.67 -11.87 18.20
C GLY A 459 21.45 -12.80 18.24
N THR A 460 20.65 -12.88 19.30
CA THR A 460 19.62 -13.93 19.39
C THR A 460 18.37 -13.55 18.59
N LEU A 461 17.76 -12.41 18.88
CA LEU A 461 16.59 -11.92 18.13
C LEU A 461 16.96 -11.59 16.68
N ASP A 462 18.08 -10.93 16.46
CA ASP A 462 18.58 -10.63 15.11
C ASP A 462 18.88 -11.90 14.30
N THR A 463 19.40 -12.94 14.92
CA THR A 463 19.67 -14.23 14.27
C THR A 463 18.38 -14.97 13.90
N ILE A 464 17.30 -14.76 14.65
CA ILE A 464 15.99 -15.37 14.39
C ILE A 464 15.23 -14.59 13.32
N PHE A 465 15.16 -13.27 13.43
CA PHE A 465 14.26 -12.45 12.60
C PHE A 465 14.89 -11.94 11.30
N ARG A 466 16.19 -11.62 11.28
CA ARG A 466 16.87 -11.15 10.08
C ARG A 466 16.76 -12.12 8.88
N PRO A 467 16.95 -13.45 9.02
CA PRO A 467 16.81 -14.36 7.89
C PRO A 467 15.38 -14.41 7.32
N ALA A 468 14.36 -14.21 8.16
CA ALA A 468 12.98 -14.17 7.71
C ALA A 468 12.72 -12.91 6.85
N VAL A 469 13.19 -11.76 7.30
CA VAL A 469 13.08 -10.48 6.56
C VAL A 469 13.90 -10.52 5.27
N GLU A 470 15.16 -11.01 5.32
CA GLU A 470 16.00 -11.17 4.12
C GLU A 470 15.36 -12.14 3.11
N GLY A 471 14.79 -13.26 3.59
CA GLY A 471 14.07 -14.21 2.75
C GLY A 471 12.84 -13.61 2.08
N LEU A 472 12.08 -12.77 2.79
CA LEU A 472 10.95 -12.04 2.23
C LEU A 472 11.40 -11.03 1.17
N ASN A 473 12.45 -10.25 1.41
CA ASN A 473 13.01 -9.32 0.43
C ASN A 473 13.47 -10.04 -0.84
N GLU A 474 14.07 -11.23 -0.74
CA GLU A 474 14.44 -12.05 -1.91
C GLU A 474 13.21 -12.53 -2.69
N LEU A 475 12.11 -12.88 -2.00
CA LEU A 475 10.84 -13.29 -2.63
C LEU A 475 10.15 -12.13 -3.34
N LEU A 476 10.19 -10.91 -2.78
CA LEU A 476 9.57 -9.73 -3.35
C LEU A 476 10.37 -9.12 -4.51
N SER A 477 11.66 -9.41 -4.62
CA SER A 477 12.55 -8.86 -5.67
C SER A 477 12.03 -9.06 -7.12
N PRO A 478 11.42 -10.20 -7.53
CA PRO A 478 10.89 -10.35 -8.89
C PRO A 478 9.60 -9.56 -9.16
N LEU A 479 8.94 -8.98 -8.13
CA LEU A 479 7.69 -8.24 -8.30
C LEU A 479 7.86 -7.03 -9.21
N ALA A 480 8.97 -6.31 -9.13
CA ALA A 480 9.22 -5.12 -9.94
C ALA A 480 9.06 -5.43 -11.44
N ALA A 481 9.81 -6.40 -11.93
CA ALA A 481 9.73 -6.81 -13.34
C ALA A 481 8.37 -7.44 -13.67
N GLY A 482 7.80 -8.21 -12.75
CA GLY A 482 6.49 -8.83 -12.92
C GLY A 482 5.38 -7.79 -13.10
N ILE A 483 5.37 -6.74 -12.29
CA ILE A 483 4.38 -5.65 -12.37
C ILE A 483 4.58 -4.85 -13.66
N THR A 484 5.78 -4.32 -13.90
CA THR A 484 6.03 -3.37 -14.98
C THR A 484 6.08 -4.00 -16.37
N GLU A 485 6.64 -5.20 -16.50
CA GLU A 485 6.81 -5.85 -17.80
C GLU A 485 5.63 -6.74 -18.16
N ASN A 486 4.99 -7.36 -17.16
CA ASN A 486 4.01 -8.44 -17.42
C ASN A 486 2.59 -8.15 -16.93
N LEU A 487 2.37 -7.18 -16.03
CA LEU A 487 1.05 -6.96 -15.46
C LEU A 487 0.38 -5.71 -16.01
N VAL A 488 0.98 -4.54 -15.82
CA VAL A 488 0.35 -3.27 -16.17
C VAL A 488 1.38 -2.17 -16.43
N SER A 489 1.05 -1.26 -17.38
CA SER A 489 1.71 0.03 -17.57
C SER A 489 0.66 1.13 -17.45
N LEU A 490 0.97 2.18 -16.72
CA LEU A 490 0.12 3.35 -16.49
C LEU A 490 0.88 4.62 -16.85
N THR A 491 0.33 5.41 -17.79
CA THR A 491 0.88 6.71 -18.19
C THR A 491 -0.13 7.80 -17.91
N ALA A 492 0.25 8.78 -17.09
CA ALA A 492 -0.56 9.97 -16.78
C ALA A 492 -0.20 11.14 -17.68
N ASN A 493 -1.10 12.13 -17.78
CA ASN A 493 -0.91 13.34 -18.58
C ASN A 493 -0.50 13.02 -20.02
N VAL A 494 -1.27 12.17 -20.70
CA VAL A 494 -0.91 11.77 -22.07
C VAL A 494 -1.29 12.87 -23.04
N GLN A 495 -0.29 13.38 -23.77
CA GLN A 495 -0.46 14.43 -24.77
C GLN A 495 0.03 13.95 -26.13
N GLU A 496 -0.78 14.14 -27.15
CA GLU A 496 -0.47 13.78 -28.54
C GLU A 496 -0.70 14.96 -29.49
N SER A 497 0.25 15.23 -30.39
CA SER A 497 0.16 16.23 -31.45
C SER A 497 0.93 15.71 -32.69
N PRO A 498 0.24 15.44 -33.83
CA PRO A 498 -1.21 15.52 -33.99
C PRO A 498 -1.93 14.61 -33.02
N GLY A 499 -3.17 15.01 -32.66
CA GLY A 499 -4.06 14.22 -31.83
C GLY A 499 -4.70 13.07 -32.61
N ASP A 500 -5.65 12.39 -31.95
CA ASP A 500 -6.34 11.21 -32.49
C ASP A 500 -7.85 11.35 -32.26
N PHE A 501 -8.58 11.78 -33.30
CA PHE A 501 -10.03 11.75 -33.30
C PHE A 501 -10.53 10.33 -33.52
N VAL A 502 -11.42 9.87 -32.67
CA VAL A 502 -12.07 8.56 -32.83
C VAL A 502 -13.25 8.63 -33.76
N GLU A 503 -13.92 9.79 -33.85
CA GLU A 503 -15.01 10.01 -34.81
C GLU A 503 -14.46 9.93 -36.24
N GLU A 504 -15.10 9.09 -37.09
CA GLU A 504 -14.64 8.83 -38.46
C GLU A 504 -14.50 10.08 -39.33
N ASN A 505 -15.17 11.15 -38.94
CA ASN A 505 -15.18 12.41 -39.68
C ASN A 505 -14.21 13.44 -39.09
N GLY A 506 -13.55 13.15 -37.96
CA GLY A 506 -12.57 14.01 -37.35
C GLY A 506 -11.29 14.08 -38.18
N TYR A 507 -10.60 15.22 -38.13
CA TYR A 507 -9.38 15.46 -38.90
C TYR A 507 -8.18 15.60 -37.96
N ASP A 508 -7.23 14.65 -38.03
CA ASP A 508 -6.13 14.56 -37.09
C ASP A 508 -5.02 15.59 -37.32
N GLU A 509 -4.79 16.02 -38.58
CA GLU A 509 -3.72 16.98 -38.86
C GLU A 509 -4.00 18.34 -38.20
N GLY A 510 -3.10 18.82 -37.37
CA GLY A 510 -3.25 20.04 -36.57
C GLY A 510 -4.09 19.86 -35.30
N SER A 511 -4.52 18.65 -35.00
CA SER A 511 -5.24 18.36 -33.75
C SER A 511 -4.32 18.16 -32.57
N PHE A 512 -4.90 18.21 -31.37
CA PHE A 512 -4.25 17.93 -30.10
C PHE A 512 -5.17 17.08 -29.24
N THR A 513 -4.61 16.04 -28.61
CA THR A 513 -5.34 15.20 -27.66
C THR A 513 -4.67 15.26 -26.29
N GLN A 514 -5.49 15.54 -25.27
CA GLN A 514 -5.17 15.38 -23.84
C GLN A 514 -5.92 14.19 -23.28
N ARG A 515 -5.21 13.26 -22.63
CA ARG A 515 -5.84 12.18 -21.86
C ARG A 515 -5.36 12.22 -20.42
N ALA A 516 -6.24 11.93 -19.47
CA ALA A 516 -5.84 11.84 -18.06
C ALA A 516 -4.92 10.66 -17.85
N LEU A 517 -5.30 9.48 -18.33
CA LEU A 517 -4.56 8.24 -18.10
C LEU A 517 -4.61 7.32 -19.33
N GLN A 518 -3.49 6.67 -19.62
CA GLN A 518 -3.42 5.53 -20.54
C GLN A 518 -2.98 4.30 -19.76
N LEU A 519 -3.73 3.22 -19.94
CA LEU A 519 -3.53 1.91 -19.30
C LEU A 519 -3.22 0.86 -20.36
N THR A 520 -2.17 0.07 -20.16
CA THR A 520 -1.90 -1.12 -20.96
C THR A 520 -1.86 -2.34 -20.05
N LEU A 521 -2.75 -3.31 -20.27
CA LEU A 521 -2.76 -4.58 -19.56
C LEU A 521 -1.87 -5.59 -20.28
N LEU A 522 -1.03 -6.31 -19.52
CA LEU A 522 -0.02 -7.26 -19.99
C LEU A 522 0.91 -6.64 -21.04
N PRO A 523 1.75 -5.63 -20.69
CA PRO A 523 2.52 -4.82 -21.66
C PRO A 523 3.42 -5.65 -22.59
N SER A 524 3.95 -6.79 -22.14
CA SER A 524 4.80 -7.67 -22.96
C SER A 524 4.05 -8.38 -24.10
N ASP A 525 2.74 -8.63 -23.95
CA ASP A 525 1.83 -9.16 -24.97
C ASP A 525 0.45 -8.48 -24.77
N PRO A 526 0.29 -7.24 -25.25
CA PRO A 526 -0.79 -6.37 -24.86
C PRO A 526 -2.18 -6.98 -25.07
N LEU A 527 -2.89 -7.19 -23.98
CA LEU A 527 -4.26 -7.69 -23.99
C LEU A 527 -5.22 -6.56 -24.37
N VAL A 528 -5.04 -5.41 -23.75
CA VAL A 528 -5.86 -4.21 -23.93
C VAL A 528 -4.99 -2.98 -23.70
N GLN A 529 -5.17 -1.96 -24.54
CA GLN A 529 -4.69 -0.61 -24.34
C GLN A 529 -5.89 0.32 -24.27
N LEU A 530 -6.02 1.04 -23.17
CA LEU A 530 -7.14 1.91 -22.87
C LEU A 530 -6.65 3.31 -22.55
N SER A 531 -7.38 4.31 -23.03
CA SER A 531 -7.27 5.68 -22.55
C SER A 531 -8.52 6.05 -21.78
N LEU A 532 -8.33 6.60 -20.60
CA LEU A 532 -9.37 7.07 -19.71
C LEU A 532 -9.40 8.60 -19.71
N ALA A 533 -10.57 9.17 -19.92
CA ALA A 533 -10.80 10.59 -20.06
C ALA A 533 -9.92 11.21 -21.18
N SER A 534 -10.39 11.18 -22.40
CA SER A 534 -9.74 11.71 -23.60
C SER A 534 -10.49 12.94 -24.12
N ALA A 535 -9.75 14.01 -24.40
CA ALA A 535 -10.26 15.24 -24.97
C ALA A 535 -9.40 15.63 -26.18
N THR A 536 -10.01 15.75 -27.36
CA THR A 536 -9.32 16.07 -28.62
C THR A 536 -9.91 17.35 -29.22
N VAL A 537 -9.06 18.27 -29.61
CA VAL A 537 -9.47 19.52 -30.27
C VAL A 537 -8.62 19.82 -31.49
N ARG A 538 -9.21 20.54 -32.45
CA ARG A 538 -8.53 21.15 -33.57
C ARG A 538 -9.14 22.54 -33.86
N ALA A 539 -8.27 23.52 -34.10
CA ALA A 539 -8.67 24.81 -34.67
C ALA A 539 -7.79 25.09 -35.90
N GLU A 540 -8.38 25.69 -36.92
CA GLU A 540 -7.59 26.17 -38.04
C GLU A 540 -6.75 27.36 -37.57
N ALA A 541 -5.44 27.34 -37.84
CA ALA A 541 -4.59 28.48 -37.55
C ALA A 541 -5.05 29.68 -38.33
N GLU A 542 -5.34 30.82 -37.68
CA GLU A 542 -5.61 32.06 -38.40
C GLU A 542 -4.40 32.36 -39.29
N ASP A 543 -4.62 32.35 -40.61
CA ASP A 543 -3.62 32.82 -41.60
C ASP A 543 -3.32 34.29 -41.32
N GLU A 544 -2.24 34.60 -40.57
CA GLU A 544 -1.74 35.98 -40.37
C GLU A 544 -1.41 36.70 -41.67
N ASP A 545 -1.45 36.03 -42.82
CA ASP A 545 -1.13 36.60 -44.13
C ASP A 545 -2.33 37.19 -44.92
N ALA A 546 -3.58 37.08 -44.39
CA ALA A 546 -4.76 37.54 -45.12
C ALA A 546 -4.99 39.06 -45.09
N ASP A 547 -4.30 39.83 -44.24
CA ASP A 547 -4.53 41.28 -44.05
C ASP A 547 -3.49 42.20 -44.74
N THR A 548 -2.54 41.65 -45.54
CA THR A 548 -1.53 42.46 -46.20
C THR A 548 -1.84 42.85 -47.63
N ASP A 549 -2.93 42.34 -48.25
CA ASP A 549 -3.24 42.65 -49.66
C ASP A 549 -4.40 43.67 -49.87
N ALA A 550 -5.00 44.23 -48.81
CA ALA A 550 -6.13 45.17 -48.94
C ALA A 550 -5.73 46.65 -49.07
N ASP A 551 -4.45 47.04 -48.91
CA ASP A 551 -4.01 48.45 -48.91
C ASP A 551 -3.18 48.87 -50.16
N ALA A 552 -3.16 48.04 -51.24
CA ALA A 552 -2.37 48.33 -52.45
C ALA A 552 -3.21 48.81 -53.64
N ALA A 553 -4.50 49.15 -53.51
CA ALA A 553 -5.34 49.54 -54.61
C ALA A 553 -6.17 50.81 -54.38
N ALA A 554 -5.53 51.97 -54.12
CA ALA A 554 -6.19 53.29 -54.37
C ALA A 554 -5.20 54.46 -54.33
N ASP A 555 -4.44 54.69 -55.40
CA ASP A 555 -4.00 56.03 -55.74
C ASP A 555 -4.08 56.23 -57.23
N PRO A 556 -5.24 56.77 -57.76
CA PRO A 556 -5.37 57.25 -59.12
C PRO A 556 -5.40 58.80 -59.13
N ASP A 557 -4.26 59.46 -58.82
CA ASP A 557 -4.21 60.87 -59.21
C ASP A 557 -2.75 61.40 -59.26
N ALA A 558 -2.11 61.16 -60.40
CA ALA A 558 -0.94 61.92 -60.80
C ALA A 558 -0.84 62.00 -62.31
N ALA A 559 -1.74 62.73 -62.89
CA ALA A 559 -1.54 63.22 -64.27
C ALA A 559 -2.11 64.65 -64.44
N ALA A 560 -1.20 65.51 -64.87
CA ALA A 560 -1.42 66.84 -65.48
C ALA A 560 -1.20 68.02 -64.52
N ASP A 561 -0.05 68.65 -64.66
CA ASP A 561 -0.06 69.95 -65.26
C ASP A 561 1.30 70.31 -65.87
N ASP A 562 1.19 70.79 -67.06
CA ASP A 562 2.16 71.29 -68.02
C ASP A 562 2.34 72.81 -67.83
N SER A 563 3.52 73.30 -67.91
CA SER A 563 3.91 74.59 -68.50
C SER A 563 5.23 75.10 -67.98
#